data_afc3e26961c345eed12ca481c5691ef2
#
_entry.id   afc3e26961c345eed12ca481c5691ef2
#
_cell.length_a   1.000
_cell.length_b   1.000
_cell.length_c   1.000
_cell.angle_alpha   90.00
_cell.angle_beta   90.00
_cell.angle_gamma   90.00
#
_symmetry.space_group_name_H-M   'P 1'
#
loop_
_entity.id
_entity.type
_entity.pdbx_description
1 polymer ?
#
loop_
_entity_poly.entity_id
_entity_poly.type
_entity_poly.pdbx_seq_one_letter_code
_entity_poly.pdbx_strand_id
1 'polypeptide(L)'
;ELGISVSTVSRALQNHPDISEQTKELVRECAHRLHYKPNLMASNLRTSKNTTIGVVIPELNHHFFASVLDGIEQTANDAGYNILICQSSEQVEKEEQNIQMLLNSRVAGILVGISKETIHLQHLQDIIDSGIPLVLYDRPCPSLLCDQVVSDDYAGAYNAVEYLIQTGC
;
A
#
# COMPACT_ATOMS: atom_id res chain seq x y z
N GLU A 1 -29.87 21.52 -6.57
CA GLU A 1 -29.76 22.89 -6.01
C GLU A 1 -29.02 23.87 -6.94
N LEU A 2 -27.97 23.42 -7.67
CA LEU A 2 -27.19 24.29 -8.55
C LEU A 2 -27.62 24.30 -10.03
N GLY A 3 -28.60 23.48 -10.43
CA GLY A 3 -29.09 23.42 -11.81
C GLY A 3 -28.08 22.96 -12.87
N ILE A 4 -26.95 22.35 -12.45
CA ILE A 4 -25.90 21.85 -13.32
C ILE A 4 -25.90 20.33 -13.37
N SER A 5 -25.31 19.74 -14.42
CA SER A 5 -25.29 18.30 -14.61
C SER A 5 -24.38 17.59 -13.58
N VAL A 6 -24.68 16.32 -13.27
CA VAL A 6 -23.85 15.49 -12.37
C VAL A 6 -22.41 15.38 -12.88
N SER A 7 -22.21 15.33 -14.20
CA SER A 7 -20.88 15.30 -14.81
C SER A 7 -20.10 16.60 -14.57
N THR A 8 -20.79 17.75 -14.63
CA THR A 8 -20.18 19.07 -14.33
C THR A 8 -19.78 19.15 -12.86
N VAL A 9 -20.65 18.71 -11.93
CA VAL A 9 -20.33 18.64 -10.51
C VAL A 9 -19.10 17.76 -10.26
N SER A 10 -19.08 16.57 -10.83
CA SER A 10 -17.95 15.63 -10.68
C SER A 10 -16.64 16.23 -11.20
N ARG A 11 -16.63 16.88 -12.38
CA ARG A 11 -15.45 17.53 -12.94
C ARG A 11 -15.00 18.73 -12.10
N ALA A 12 -15.93 19.51 -11.57
CA ALA A 12 -15.62 20.64 -10.70
C ALA A 12 -14.94 20.19 -9.40
N LEU A 13 -15.44 19.13 -8.75
CA LEU A 13 -14.84 18.56 -7.55
C LEU A 13 -13.45 17.96 -7.78
N GLN A 14 -13.17 17.50 -9.01
CA GLN A 14 -11.87 16.98 -9.44
C GLN A 14 -10.94 18.06 -9.98
N ASN A 15 -11.29 19.33 -9.87
CA ASN A 15 -10.51 20.46 -10.36
C ASN A 15 -10.17 20.41 -11.87
N HIS A 16 -11.08 19.83 -12.69
CA HIS A 16 -10.86 19.66 -14.12
C HIS A 16 -10.66 21.01 -14.82
N PRO A 17 -9.71 21.14 -15.78
CA PRO A 17 -9.41 22.42 -16.44
C PRO A 17 -10.57 23.00 -17.26
N ASP A 18 -11.47 22.17 -17.77
CA ASP A 18 -12.62 22.61 -18.57
C ASP A 18 -13.71 23.31 -17.73
N ILE A 19 -13.62 23.32 -16.41
CA ILE A 19 -14.60 23.95 -15.54
C ILE A 19 -14.03 25.28 -15.02
N SER A 20 -14.84 26.35 -15.16
CA SER A 20 -14.44 27.67 -14.67
C SER A 20 -14.24 27.67 -13.15
N GLU A 21 -13.30 28.49 -12.65
CA GLU A 21 -13.04 28.62 -11.21
C GLU A 21 -14.29 29.03 -10.43
N GLN A 22 -15.13 29.90 -11.01
CA GLN A 22 -16.38 30.30 -10.40
C GLN A 22 -17.34 29.11 -10.19
N THR A 23 -17.43 28.20 -11.18
CA THR A 23 -18.26 27.00 -11.06
C THR A 23 -17.66 26.01 -10.05
N LYS A 24 -16.33 25.89 -10.00
CA LYS A 24 -15.65 25.05 -9.02
C LYS A 24 -15.93 25.52 -7.60
N GLU A 25 -15.86 26.82 -7.36
CA GLU A 25 -16.12 27.43 -6.04
C GLU A 25 -17.56 27.19 -5.59
N LEU A 26 -18.54 27.48 -6.45
CA LEU A 26 -19.96 27.22 -6.16
C LEU A 26 -20.24 25.75 -5.81
N VAL A 27 -19.58 24.82 -6.52
CA VAL A 27 -19.74 23.39 -6.26
C VAL A 27 -19.08 22.99 -4.95
N ARG A 28 -17.89 23.53 -4.61
CA ARG A 28 -17.19 23.26 -3.34
C ARG A 28 -17.99 23.77 -2.15
N GLU A 29 -18.51 25.00 -2.22
CA GLU A 29 -19.36 25.59 -1.17
C GLU A 29 -20.64 24.75 -0.96
N CYS A 30 -21.29 24.34 -2.05
CA CYS A 30 -22.50 23.50 -1.97
C CYS A 30 -22.17 22.14 -1.36
N ALA A 31 -21.09 21.49 -1.77
CA ALA A 31 -20.63 20.22 -1.24
C ALA A 31 -20.30 20.32 0.26
N HIS A 32 -19.63 21.40 0.68
CA HIS A 32 -19.32 21.67 2.08
C HIS A 32 -20.58 21.84 2.92
N ARG A 33 -21.54 22.64 2.45
CA ARG A 33 -22.82 22.88 3.12
C ARG A 33 -23.65 21.61 3.28
N LEU A 34 -23.58 20.71 2.29
CA LEU A 34 -24.30 19.43 2.29
C LEU A 34 -23.53 18.30 2.97
N HIS A 35 -22.34 18.59 3.52
CA HIS A 35 -21.41 17.59 4.05
C HIS A 35 -21.12 16.44 3.06
N TYR A 36 -21.18 16.76 1.76
CA TYR A 36 -20.95 15.78 0.70
C TYR A 36 -19.47 15.42 0.63
N LYS A 37 -19.17 14.14 0.81
CA LYS A 37 -17.85 13.58 0.56
C LYS A 37 -17.91 12.74 -0.71
N PRO A 38 -17.06 13.00 -1.72
CA PRO A 38 -16.95 12.12 -2.89
C PRO A 38 -16.70 10.69 -2.47
N ASN A 39 -17.46 9.75 -3.00
CA ASN A 39 -17.17 8.33 -2.78
C ASN A 39 -15.92 7.94 -3.60
N LEU A 40 -14.78 7.82 -2.93
CA LEU A 40 -13.52 7.47 -3.56
C LEU A 40 -13.59 6.09 -4.24
N MET A 41 -14.31 5.13 -3.66
CA MET A 41 -14.51 3.81 -4.28
C MET A 41 -15.25 3.93 -5.63
N ALA A 42 -16.32 4.72 -5.69
CA ALA A 42 -17.04 4.95 -6.94
C ALA A 42 -16.21 5.74 -7.96
N SER A 43 -15.35 6.65 -7.51
CA SER A 43 -14.40 7.37 -8.36
C SER A 43 -13.32 6.44 -8.92
N ASN A 44 -12.76 5.58 -8.10
CA ASN A 44 -11.73 4.59 -8.48
C ASN A 44 -12.28 3.58 -9.49
N LEU A 45 -13.52 3.11 -9.31
CA LEU A 45 -14.19 2.24 -10.29
C LEU A 45 -14.32 2.89 -11.67
N ARG A 46 -14.54 4.21 -11.73
CA ARG A 46 -14.67 4.94 -12.99
C ARG A 46 -13.34 5.24 -13.67
N THR A 47 -12.29 5.48 -12.91
CA THR A 47 -10.96 5.84 -13.41
C THR A 47 -10.04 4.63 -13.58
N SER A 48 -10.44 3.44 -13.11
CA SER A 48 -9.61 2.24 -13.00
C SER A 48 -8.29 2.47 -12.27
N LYS A 49 -8.17 3.56 -11.50
CA LYS A 49 -6.98 3.90 -10.71
C LYS A 49 -7.35 3.79 -9.23
N ASN A 50 -6.87 2.76 -8.58
CA ASN A 50 -6.87 2.70 -7.12
C ASN A 50 -5.58 3.37 -6.62
N THR A 51 -5.69 4.24 -5.62
CA THR A 51 -4.55 4.92 -4.97
C THR A 51 -4.31 4.35 -3.57
N THR A 52 -4.70 3.11 -3.33
CA THR A 52 -4.48 2.43 -2.05
C THR A 52 -3.46 1.31 -2.25
N ILE A 53 -2.42 1.29 -1.44
CA ILE A 53 -1.43 0.23 -1.36
C ILE A 53 -1.75 -0.64 -0.14
N GLY A 54 -1.79 -1.97 -0.32
CA GLY A 54 -1.90 -2.92 0.77
C GLY A 54 -0.54 -3.17 1.41
N VAL A 55 -0.49 -3.22 2.74
CA VAL A 55 0.72 -3.56 3.48
C VAL A 55 0.39 -4.67 4.47
N VAL A 56 0.96 -5.85 4.25
CA VAL A 56 0.87 -6.96 5.21
C VAL A 56 2.12 -6.97 6.06
N ILE A 57 1.94 -6.85 7.37
CA ILE A 57 3.01 -6.74 8.35
C ILE A 57 2.90 -7.88 9.37
N PRO A 58 4.02 -8.57 9.69
CA PRO A 58 3.99 -9.66 10.66
C PRO A 58 3.58 -9.21 12.06
N GLU A 59 4.25 -8.18 12.60
CA GLU A 59 4.01 -7.69 13.96
C GLU A 59 4.18 -6.17 14.05
N LEU A 60 3.15 -5.46 14.51
CA LEU A 60 3.20 -4.00 14.72
C LEU A 60 4.02 -3.62 15.97
N ASN A 61 4.09 -4.49 16.95
CA ASN A 61 4.79 -4.20 18.21
C ASN A 61 6.32 -4.32 18.09
N HIS A 62 6.84 -4.78 16.98
CA HIS A 62 8.27 -4.90 16.76
C HIS A 62 8.83 -3.61 16.17
N HIS A 63 9.85 -3.01 16.82
CA HIS A 63 10.44 -1.73 16.44
C HIS A 63 10.89 -1.69 14.96
N PHE A 64 11.46 -2.79 14.45
CA PHE A 64 11.86 -2.90 13.06
C PHE A 64 10.69 -2.68 12.11
N PHE A 65 9.60 -3.42 12.29
CA PHE A 65 8.42 -3.31 11.43
C PHE A 65 7.72 -1.95 11.55
N ALA A 66 7.74 -1.35 12.74
CA ALA A 66 7.23 0.00 12.92
C ALA A 66 8.03 1.03 12.10
N SER A 67 9.37 0.91 12.09
CA SER A 67 10.23 1.79 11.28
C SER A 67 10.06 1.57 9.78
N VAL A 68 9.88 0.32 9.34
CA VAL A 68 9.57 -0.01 7.94
C VAL A 68 8.25 0.63 7.53
N LEU A 69 7.23 0.51 8.38
CA LEU A 69 5.90 1.07 8.12
C LEU A 69 5.93 2.59 8.00
N ASP A 70 6.69 3.28 8.87
CA ASP A 70 6.88 4.73 8.83
C ASP A 70 7.45 5.18 7.47
N GLY A 71 8.49 4.49 6.98
CA GLY A 71 9.08 4.75 5.66
C GLY A 71 8.11 4.49 4.49
N ILE A 72 7.31 3.41 4.58
CA ILE A 72 6.28 3.10 3.60
C ILE A 72 5.21 4.19 3.58
N GLU A 73 4.71 4.60 4.76
CA GLU A 73 3.66 5.62 4.90
C GLU A 73 4.11 6.95 4.32
N GLN A 74 5.29 7.43 4.71
CA GLN A 74 5.82 8.69 4.23
C GLN A 74 5.94 8.69 2.70
N THR A 75 6.57 7.66 2.13
CA THR A 75 6.77 7.57 0.68
C THR A 75 5.45 7.47 -0.09
N ALA A 76 4.49 6.68 0.42
CA ALA A 76 3.18 6.53 -0.19
C ALA A 76 2.40 7.85 -0.18
N ASN A 77 2.38 8.55 0.96
CA ASN A 77 1.69 9.83 1.12
C ASN A 77 2.27 10.90 0.19
N ASP A 78 3.59 11.00 0.07
CA ASP A 78 4.27 11.94 -0.82
C ASP A 78 3.93 11.67 -2.31
N ALA A 79 3.68 10.42 -2.66
CA ALA A 79 3.25 10.00 -3.98
C ALA A 79 1.72 10.06 -4.19
N GLY A 80 0.94 10.48 -3.19
CA GLY A 80 -0.53 10.59 -3.27
C GLY A 80 -1.26 9.26 -3.11
N TYR A 81 -0.62 8.25 -2.51
CA TYR A 81 -1.23 6.97 -2.18
C TYR A 81 -1.62 6.92 -0.70
N ASN A 82 -2.70 6.19 -0.41
CA ASN A 82 -3.06 5.79 0.95
C ASN A 82 -2.53 4.38 1.21
N ILE A 83 -2.29 4.03 2.47
CA ILE A 83 -1.92 2.66 2.84
C ILE A 83 -3.07 1.98 3.59
N LEU A 84 -3.22 0.67 3.37
CA LEU A 84 -4.13 -0.21 4.10
C LEU A 84 -3.28 -1.27 4.80
N ILE A 85 -3.15 -1.15 6.12
CA ILE A 85 -2.28 -1.98 6.93
C ILE A 85 -3.06 -3.19 7.45
N CYS A 86 -2.49 -4.38 7.25
CA CYS A 86 -3.01 -5.66 7.71
C CYS A 86 -1.93 -6.37 8.52
N GLN A 87 -2.24 -6.82 9.73
CA GLN A 87 -1.31 -7.57 10.55
C GLN A 87 -1.59 -9.08 10.46
N SER A 88 -0.56 -9.88 10.15
CA SER A 88 -0.68 -11.35 10.13
C SER A 88 -0.45 -12.00 11.50
N SER A 89 0.21 -11.31 12.42
CA SER A 89 0.60 -11.84 13.74
C SER A 89 1.44 -13.12 13.61
N GLU A 90 2.30 -13.20 12.61
CA GLU A 90 3.15 -14.35 12.25
C GLU A 90 2.35 -15.64 11.93
N GLN A 91 1.05 -15.55 11.63
CA GLN A 91 0.15 -16.66 11.32
C GLN A 91 -0.19 -16.69 9.83
N VAL A 92 0.04 -17.85 9.20
CA VAL A 92 -0.17 -18.02 7.76
C VAL A 92 -1.64 -17.84 7.37
N GLU A 93 -2.57 -18.34 8.19
CA GLU A 93 -4.01 -18.21 7.91
C GLU A 93 -4.47 -16.75 7.90
N LYS A 94 -3.92 -15.91 8.77
CA LYS A 94 -4.20 -14.47 8.78
C LYS A 94 -3.54 -13.76 7.61
N GLU A 95 -2.33 -14.17 7.24
CA GLU A 95 -1.64 -13.66 6.06
C GLU A 95 -2.46 -13.92 4.80
N GLU A 96 -2.94 -15.15 4.60
CA GLU A 96 -3.83 -15.54 3.51
C GLU A 96 -5.13 -14.73 3.49
N GLN A 97 -5.81 -14.61 4.64
CA GLN A 97 -7.05 -13.83 4.76
C GLN A 97 -6.85 -12.36 4.43
N ASN A 98 -5.77 -11.76 4.92
CA ASN A 98 -5.40 -10.38 4.63
C ASN A 98 -5.14 -10.16 3.15
N ILE A 99 -4.40 -11.06 2.50
CA ILE A 99 -4.13 -11.00 1.07
C ILE A 99 -5.41 -11.11 0.26
N GLN A 100 -6.30 -12.06 0.58
CA GLN A 100 -7.59 -12.18 -0.10
C GLN A 100 -8.44 -10.92 0.05
N MET A 101 -8.45 -10.30 1.22
CA MET A 101 -9.14 -9.03 1.46
C MET A 101 -8.56 -7.90 0.60
N LEU A 102 -7.22 -7.81 0.48
CA LEU A 102 -6.54 -6.81 -0.35
C LEU A 102 -6.81 -7.02 -1.84
N LEU A 103 -6.78 -8.27 -2.33
CA LEU A 103 -7.14 -8.62 -3.70
C LEU A 103 -8.58 -8.21 -4.02
N ASN A 104 -9.53 -8.52 -3.14
CA ASN A 104 -10.93 -8.13 -3.28
C ASN A 104 -11.13 -6.61 -3.27
N SER A 105 -10.28 -5.88 -2.53
CA SER A 105 -10.28 -4.42 -2.48
C SER A 105 -9.62 -3.77 -3.69
N ARG A 106 -9.05 -4.55 -4.62
CA ARG A 106 -8.36 -4.10 -5.84
C ARG A 106 -7.34 -3.01 -5.55
N VAL A 107 -6.49 -3.21 -4.57
CA VAL A 107 -5.41 -2.26 -4.23
C VAL A 107 -4.45 -2.06 -5.41
N ALA A 108 -3.73 -0.94 -5.45
CA ALA A 108 -2.81 -0.58 -6.52
C ALA A 108 -1.53 -1.43 -6.53
N GLY A 109 -1.17 -1.98 -5.37
CA GLY A 109 -0.02 -2.84 -5.16
C GLY A 109 -0.04 -3.40 -3.75
N ILE A 110 0.75 -4.43 -3.48
CA ILE A 110 0.82 -5.07 -2.17
C ILE A 110 2.28 -5.20 -1.75
N LEU A 111 2.60 -4.75 -0.52
CA LEU A 111 3.86 -5.04 0.16
C LEU A 111 3.60 -6.11 1.22
N VAL A 112 4.42 -7.15 1.25
CA VAL A 112 4.25 -8.26 2.20
C VAL A 112 5.54 -8.54 2.95
N GLY A 113 5.49 -8.45 4.29
CA GLY A 113 6.43 -9.12 5.17
C GLY A 113 5.90 -10.52 5.45
N ILE A 114 6.56 -11.54 4.94
CA ILE A 114 6.13 -12.94 5.05
C ILE A 114 6.17 -13.39 6.52
N SER A 115 5.15 -14.09 6.98
CA SER A 115 5.10 -14.70 8.31
C SER A 115 6.13 -15.83 8.44
N LYS A 116 6.66 -16.06 9.64
CA LYS A 116 7.65 -17.12 9.91
C LYS A 116 7.12 -18.52 9.59
N GLU A 117 5.82 -18.71 9.77
CA GLU A 117 5.15 -20.01 9.56
C GLU A 117 4.81 -20.27 8.10
N THR A 118 4.99 -19.29 7.20
CA THR A 118 4.62 -19.42 5.79
C THR A 118 5.59 -20.35 5.07
N ILE A 119 5.10 -21.54 4.74
CA ILE A 119 5.81 -22.57 3.96
C ILE A 119 5.24 -22.64 2.53
N HIS A 120 3.93 -22.55 2.41
CA HIS A 120 3.22 -22.59 1.13
C HIS A 120 3.00 -21.16 0.61
N LEU A 121 3.32 -20.93 -0.66
CA LEU A 121 3.38 -19.59 -1.24
C LEU A 121 2.23 -19.31 -2.21
N GLN A 122 1.21 -20.18 -2.24
CA GLN A 122 0.13 -20.07 -3.23
C GLN A 122 -0.60 -18.72 -3.15
N HIS A 123 -0.91 -18.25 -1.95
CA HIS A 123 -1.59 -16.95 -1.74
C HIS A 123 -0.75 -15.75 -2.23
N LEU A 124 0.59 -15.86 -2.19
CA LEU A 124 1.48 -14.84 -2.77
C LEU A 124 1.54 -14.96 -4.29
N GLN A 125 1.53 -16.19 -4.83
CA GLN A 125 1.44 -16.43 -6.26
C GLN A 125 0.12 -15.89 -6.83
N ASP A 126 -0.99 -16.02 -6.10
CA ASP A 126 -2.30 -15.51 -6.50
C ASP A 126 -2.29 -13.97 -6.70
N ILE A 127 -1.45 -13.23 -5.94
CA ILE A 127 -1.25 -11.78 -6.15
C ILE A 127 -0.62 -11.55 -7.52
N ILE A 128 0.46 -12.27 -7.82
CA ILE A 128 1.19 -12.16 -9.10
C ILE A 128 0.26 -12.51 -10.26
N ASP A 129 -0.48 -13.59 -10.15
CA ASP A 129 -1.41 -14.09 -11.17
C ASP A 129 -2.58 -13.11 -11.40
N SER A 130 -2.96 -12.34 -10.39
CA SER A 130 -3.96 -11.28 -10.50
C SER A 130 -3.48 -10.04 -11.26
N GLY A 131 -2.17 -9.93 -11.52
CA GLY A 131 -1.53 -8.76 -12.14
C GLY A 131 -1.35 -7.56 -11.21
N ILE A 132 -1.55 -7.72 -9.90
CA ILE A 132 -1.26 -6.68 -8.92
C ILE A 132 0.23 -6.72 -8.58
N PRO A 133 0.94 -5.58 -8.63
CA PRO A 133 2.34 -5.51 -8.23
C PRO A 133 2.56 -6.00 -6.80
N LEU A 134 3.50 -6.94 -6.63
CA LEU A 134 3.91 -7.48 -5.33
C LEU A 134 5.36 -7.12 -5.05
N VAL A 135 5.62 -6.62 -3.85
CA VAL A 135 6.98 -6.45 -3.30
C VAL A 135 7.04 -7.16 -1.95
N LEU A 136 8.00 -8.06 -1.80
CA LEU A 136 8.32 -8.65 -0.51
C LEU A 136 9.35 -7.80 0.21
N TYR A 137 9.30 -7.78 1.52
CA TYR A 137 10.31 -7.11 2.34
C TYR A 137 10.71 -7.95 3.56
N ASP A 138 11.91 -7.70 4.10
CA ASP A 138 12.52 -8.38 5.25
C ASP A 138 12.96 -9.81 4.92
N ARG A 139 12.05 -10.75 4.73
CA ARG A 139 12.37 -12.16 4.52
C ARG A 139 12.44 -12.50 3.03
N PRO A 140 13.62 -12.95 2.55
CA PRO A 140 13.77 -13.30 1.13
C PRO A 140 12.97 -14.55 0.76
N CYS A 141 12.38 -14.53 -0.43
CA CYS A 141 11.67 -15.67 -1.01
C CYS A 141 12.09 -15.86 -2.48
N PRO A 142 13.26 -16.50 -2.74
CA PRO A 142 13.81 -16.63 -4.09
C PRO A 142 12.94 -17.44 -5.06
N SER A 143 12.01 -18.23 -4.55
CA SER A 143 11.10 -19.06 -5.37
C SER A 143 9.95 -18.27 -6.00
N LEU A 144 9.71 -17.02 -5.56
CA LEU A 144 8.69 -16.15 -6.14
C LEU A 144 9.34 -15.13 -7.10
N LEU A 145 8.71 -14.98 -8.26
CA LEU A 145 9.15 -14.00 -9.26
C LEU A 145 8.47 -12.64 -8.98
N CYS A 146 9.01 -11.91 -8.01
CA CYS A 146 8.59 -10.57 -7.65
C CYS A 146 9.75 -9.73 -7.13
N ASP A 147 9.54 -8.43 -7.01
CA ASP A 147 10.54 -7.53 -6.41
C ASP A 147 10.67 -7.80 -4.90
N GLN A 148 11.91 -7.68 -4.40
CA GLN A 148 12.19 -7.94 -2.98
C GLN A 148 13.14 -6.87 -2.43
N VAL A 149 12.85 -6.40 -1.22
CA VAL A 149 13.69 -5.46 -0.47
C VAL A 149 14.17 -6.16 0.79
N VAL A 150 15.46 -6.51 0.82
CA VAL A 150 16.06 -7.28 1.91
C VAL A 150 17.36 -6.61 2.35
N SER A 151 17.75 -6.82 3.62
CA SER A 151 19.07 -6.45 4.12
C SER A 151 20.06 -7.59 3.88
N ASP A 152 21.32 -7.25 3.61
CA ASP A 152 22.41 -8.23 3.54
C ASP A 152 22.97 -8.50 4.93
N ASP A 153 22.20 -9.25 5.72
CA ASP A 153 22.57 -9.58 7.11
C ASP A 153 23.83 -10.42 7.18
N TYR A 154 24.09 -11.27 6.16
CA TYR A 154 25.31 -12.07 6.08
C TYR A 154 26.54 -11.17 5.93
N ALA A 155 26.57 -10.27 4.96
CA ALA A 155 27.69 -9.36 4.76
C ALA A 155 27.86 -8.42 5.97
N GLY A 156 26.76 -7.95 6.56
CA GLY A 156 26.78 -7.14 7.78
C GLY A 156 27.45 -7.87 8.95
N ALA A 157 27.02 -9.11 9.24
CA ALA A 157 27.58 -9.92 10.32
C ALA A 157 29.05 -10.32 10.04
N TYR A 158 29.35 -10.72 8.80
CA TYR A 158 30.72 -11.07 8.39
C TYR A 158 31.70 -9.90 8.63
N ASN A 159 31.33 -8.70 8.11
CA ASN A 159 32.17 -7.50 8.25
C ASN A 159 32.39 -7.12 9.73
N ALA A 160 31.34 -7.25 10.55
CA ALA A 160 31.46 -6.99 11.98
C ALA A 160 32.46 -7.92 12.69
N VAL A 161 32.40 -9.23 12.41
CA VAL A 161 33.32 -10.22 12.97
C VAL A 161 34.73 -10.01 12.44
N GLU A 162 34.89 -9.77 11.13
CA GLU A 162 36.18 -9.48 10.53
C GLU A 162 36.85 -8.26 11.18
N TYR A 163 36.10 -7.20 11.40
CA TYR A 163 36.59 -6.01 12.11
C TYR A 163 37.06 -6.33 13.52
N LEU A 164 36.35 -7.13 14.30
CA LEU A 164 36.73 -7.51 15.64
C LEU A 164 38.08 -8.35 15.62
N ILE A 165 38.23 -9.28 14.68
CA ILE A 165 39.45 -10.06 14.52
C ILE A 165 40.64 -9.16 14.18
N GLN A 166 40.45 -8.21 13.26
CA GLN A 166 41.52 -7.29 12.84
C GLN A 166 41.92 -6.31 13.95
N THR A 167 41.02 -5.97 14.86
CA THR A 167 41.31 -5.08 16.01
C THR A 167 41.89 -5.80 17.22
N GLY A 168 42.07 -7.13 17.15
CA GLY A 168 42.76 -7.95 18.17
C GLY A 168 41.86 -8.38 19.33
N CYS A 169 40.54 -8.48 19.11
CA CYS A 169 39.61 -9.07 20.07
C CYS A 169 39.62 -10.59 19.99
#